data_97bf9ecd815ab3e34b3c0919c98eaaca
#
_entry.id   97bf9ecd815ab3e34b3c0919c98eaaca
#
_cell.length_a   1.000
_cell.length_b   1.000
_cell.length_c   1.000
_cell.angle_alpha   90.00
_cell.angle_beta   90.00
_cell.angle_gamma   90.00
#
_symmetry.space_group_name_H-M   'P 1'
#
loop_
_entity.id
_entity.type
_entity.pdbx_description
1 polymer ?
#
loop_
_entity_poly.entity_id
_entity_poly.type
_entity_poly.pdbx_seq_one_letter_code
_entity_poly.pdbx_strand_id
1 'polypeptide(L)'
;MKELSYRDLTQRLYNLEYLATLPAREERSGAFSSYDRRSRYDDETGQYQDWAANSDGSGYLYKEGESIVVFEKDGPGVIWRVWSALPESGHIRIFIDYQREPVVNIPFRDFLNGSITTFRP
;
A
#
# COMPACT_ATOMS: atom_id res chain seq x y z
N MET A 1 18.72 10.39 12.56
CA MET A 1 17.40 10.48 11.89
C MET A 1 16.47 11.18 12.86
N LYS A 2 15.73 12.22 12.44
CA LYS A 2 14.76 12.89 13.31
C LYS A 2 13.57 11.94 13.50
N GLU A 3 13.21 11.65 14.74
CA GLU A 3 12.02 10.88 15.05
C GLU A 3 10.77 11.66 14.60
N LEU A 4 9.91 10.99 13.82
CA LEU A 4 8.68 11.59 13.33
C LEU A 4 7.54 11.32 14.31
N SER A 5 6.89 12.36 14.78
CA SER A 5 5.68 12.24 15.58
C SER A 5 4.44 12.05 14.69
N TYR A 6 3.36 11.55 15.27
CA TYR A 6 2.06 11.48 14.60
C TYR A 6 1.60 12.86 14.06
N ARG A 7 1.92 13.93 14.79
CA ARG A 7 1.62 15.30 14.36
C ARG A 7 2.40 15.69 13.11
N ASP A 8 3.68 15.32 13.03
CA ASP A 8 4.49 15.57 11.83
C ASP A 8 3.90 14.84 10.61
N LEU A 9 3.44 13.60 10.81
CA LEU A 9 2.83 12.82 9.74
C LEU A 9 1.51 13.41 9.27
N THR A 10 0.62 13.83 10.18
CA THR A 10 -0.64 14.46 9.81
C THR A 10 -0.43 15.81 9.11
N GLN A 11 0.54 16.61 9.53
CA GLN A 11 0.88 17.86 8.85
C GLN A 11 1.31 17.63 7.40
N ARG A 12 2.01 16.56 7.10
CA ARG A 12 2.42 16.20 5.73
C ARG A 12 1.25 15.97 4.77
N LEU A 13 0.05 15.64 5.26
CA LEU A 13 -1.13 15.42 4.42
C LEU A 13 -1.71 16.70 3.83
N TYR A 14 -1.55 17.84 4.49
CA TYR A 14 -2.16 19.11 4.08
C TYR A 14 -1.18 20.29 3.95
N ASN A 15 0.06 20.12 4.34
CA ASN A 15 1.07 21.17 4.22
C ASN A 15 1.57 21.24 2.77
N LEU A 16 1.08 22.24 2.03
CA LEU A 16 1.43 22.43 0.61
C LEU A 16 2.91 22.77 0.42
N GLU A 17 3.54 23.43 1.38
CA GLU A 17 4.97 23.72 1.33
C GLU A 17 5.79 22.42 1.42
N TYR A 18 5.40 21.51 2.28
CA TYR A 18 6.03 20.20 2.35
C TYR A 18 5.87 19.41 1.05
N LEU A 19 4.67 19.44 0.46
CA LEU A 19 4.40 18.75 -0.81
C LEU A 19 5.18 19.35 -1.99
N ALA A 20 5.55 20.64 -1.91
CA ALA A 20 6.33 21.32 -2.92
C ALA A 20 7.85 21.14 -2.74
N THR A 21 8.31 20.59 -1.63
CA THR A 21 9.73 20.32 -1.37
C THR A 21 10.14 18.94 -1.87
N LEU A 22 11.38 18.84 -2.35
CA LEU A 22 11.93 17.53 -2.70
C LEU A 22 12.10 16.69 -1.44
N PRO A 23 11.78 15.38 -1.50
CA PRO A 23 12.00 14.49 -0.38
C PRO A 23 13.49 14.43 0.01
N ALA A 24 13.79 14.08 1.25
CA ALA A 24 15.15 13.83 1.68
C ALA A 24 15.80 12.74 0.79
N ARG A 25 17.12 12.78 0.64
CA ARG A 25 17.86 11.89 -0.27
C ARG A 25 17.54 10.40 -0.07
N GLU A 26 17.21 10.01 1.16
CA GLU A 26 16.90 8.62 1.53
C GLU A 26 15.40 8.33 1.59
N GLU A 27 14.57 9.35 1.45
CA GLU A 27 13.11 9.20 1.45
C GLU A 27 12.65 8.72 0.07
N ARG A 28 11.80 7.71 0.06
CA ARG A 28 11.20 7.15 -1.15
C ARG A 28 9.71 7.03 -0.98
N SER A 29 8.99 7.28 -2.03
CA SER A 29 7.57 6.97 -2.12
C SER A 29 7.34 5.89 -3.17
N GLY A 30 6.27 5.13 -3.01
CA GLY A 30 5.90 4.07 -3.94
C GLY A 30 4.45 3.68 -3.77
N ALA A 31 3.97 2.86 -4.67
CA ALA A 31 2.64 2.29 -4.62
C ALA A 31 2.70 0.78 -4.88
N PHE A 32 1.83 0.06 -4.17
CA PHE A 32 1.54 -1.33 -4.44
C PHE A 32 0.10 -1.43 -4.92
N SER A 33 -0.11 -2.14 -5.99
CA SER A 33 -1.41 -2.23 -6.62
C SER A 33 -1.64 -3.63 -7.18
N SER A 34 -2.89 -3.97 -7.40
CA SER A 34 -3.32 -5.23 -7.99
C SER A 34 -3.26 -5.25 -9.52
N TYR A 35 -2.35 -4.50 -10.13
CA TYR A 35 -2.18 -4.48 -11.57
C TYR A 35 -1.75 -5.85 -12.13
N ASP A 36 -2.00 -6.09 -13.40
CA ASP A 36 -1.53 -7.29 -14.08
C ASP A 36 -0.01 -7.23 -14.28
N ARG A 37 0.72 -8.05 -13.51
CA ARG A 37 2.20 -8.07 -13.52
C ARG A 37 2.81 -8.74 -14.76
N ARG A 38 2.02 -9.28 -15.66
CA ARG A 38 2.50 -9.72 -16.96
C ARG A 38 2.90 -8.54 -17.83
N SER A 39 2.18 -7.40 -17.69
CA SER A 39 2.53 -6.17 -18.39
C SER A 39 3.77 -5.53 -17.75
N ARG A 40 4.86 -5.48 -18.48
CA ARG A 40 6.12 -4.94 -17.98
C ARG A 40 6.93 -4.27 -19.10
N TYR A 41 7.75 -3.32 -18.71
CA TYR A 41 8.80 -2.77 -19.57
C TYR A 41 10.04 -3.66 -19.48
N ASP A 42 10.65 -3.92 -20.61
CA ASP A 42 11.89 -4.66 -20.74
C ASP A 42 13.02 -3.67 -21.06
N ASP A 43 13.87 -3.41 -20.09
CA ASP A 43 14.98 -2.47 -20.22
C ASP A 43 16.04 -2.92 -21.23
N GLU A 44 16.17 -4.24 -21.46
CA GLU A 44 17.18 -4.77 -22.40
C GLU A 44 16.73 -4.56 -23.86
N THR A 45 15.47 -4.73 -24.14
CA THR A 45 14.92 -4.56 -25.50
C THR A 45 14.33 -3.17 -25.74
N GLY A 46 14.11 -2.38 -24.69
CA GLY A 46 13.46 -1.08 -24.76
C GLY A 46 11.99 -1.15 -25.16
N GLN A 47 11.33 -2.27 -24.91
CA GLN A 47 9.95 -2.51 -25.32
C GLN A 47 9.05 -2.96 -24.16
N TYR A 48 7.76 -2.69 -24.29
CA TYR A 48 6.76 -3.24 -23.41
C TYR A 48 6.36 -4.65 -23.83
N GLN A 49 6.38 -5.58 -22.86
CA GLN A 49 5.90 -6.95 -23.03
C GLN A 49 4.48 -7.05 -22.46
N ASP A 50 3.67 -7.93 -23.05
CA ASP A 50 2.29 -8.21 -22.65
C ASP A 50 1.44 -6.94 -22.45
N TRP A 51 1.60 -5.97 -23.33
CA TRP A 51 0.87 -4.70 -23.27
C TRP A 51 -0.65 -4.86 -23.25
N ALA A 52 -1.16 -5.95 -23.81
CA ALA A 52 -2.57 -6.28 -23.82
C ALA A 52 -3.04 -7.06 -22.58
N ALA A 53 -2.18 -7.27 -21.59
CA ALA A 53 -2.58 -7.87 -20.32
C ALA A 53 -3.61 -6.97 -19.64
N ASN A 54 -4.72 -7.54 -19.17
CA ASN A 54 -5.85 -6.81 -18.61
C ASN A 54 -6.48 -7.50 -17.41
N SER A 55 -5.69 -8.27 -16.65
CA SER A 55 -6.09 -8.90 -15.40
C SER A 55 -5.85 -7.95 -14.18
N ASP A 56 -5.95 -6.64 -14.41
CA ASP A 56 -5.91 -5.66 -13.34
C ASP A 56 -7.02 -5.93 -12.31
N GLY A 57 -6.69 -5.73 -11.04
CA GLY A 57 -7.56 -6.07 -9.93
C GLY A 57 -7.30 -7.44 -9.31
N SER A 58 -6.58 -8.33 -9.99
CA SER A 58 -6.25 -9.67 -9.51
C SER A 58 -4.76 -9.89 -9.17
N GLY A 59 -3.93 -8.87 -9.37
CA GLY A 59 -2.50 -8.96 -9.12
C GLY A 59 -2.16 -8.97 -7.62
N TYR A 60 -1.14 -9.75 -7.25
CA TYR A 60 -0.60 -9.82 -5.89
C TYR A 60 0.91 -10.10 -5.95
N LEU A 61 1.62 -9.94 -4.84
CA LEU A 61 3.05 -10.24 -4.77
C LEU A 61 3.28 -11.76 -4.77
N TYR A 62 2.66 -12.44 -3.81
CA TYR A 62 2.70 -13.91 -3.68
C TYR A 62 1.52 -14.42 -2.85
N LYS A 63 1.39 -15.75 -2.77
CA LYS A 63 0.39 -16.42 -1.92
C LYS A 63 1.04 -16.94 -0.66
N GLU A 64 0.32 -16.80 0.46
CA GLU A 64 0.64 -17.38 1.74
C GLU A 64 -0.58 -18.17 2.24
N GLY A 65 -0.56 -19.49 2.03
CA GLY A 65 -1.72 -20.34 2.25
C GLY A 65 -2.89 -19.94 1.34
N GLU A 66 -4.04 -19.65 1.93
CA GLU A 66 -5.23 -19.15 1.23
C GLU A 66 -5.23 -17.62 1.03
N SER A 67 -4.27 -16.93 1.60
CA SER A 67 -4.17 -15.48 1.52
C SER A 67 -3.26 -15.04 0.39
N ILE A 68 -3.53 -13.84 -0.11
CA ILE A 68 -2.65 -13.14 -1.04
C ILE A 68 -1.93 -12.02 -0.31
N VAL A 69 -0.64 -11.87 -0.56
CA VAL A 69 0.15 -10.74 -0.07
C VAL A 69 0.19 -9.68 -1.17
N VAL A 70 -0.38 -8.53 -0.88
CA VAL A 70 -0.47 -7.41 -1.84
C VAL A 70 0.55 -6.32 -1.58
N PHE A 71 1.05 -6.26 -0.36
CA PHE A 71 2.03 -5.27 0.08
C PHE A 71 3.03 -5.91 1.04
N GLU A 72 4.30 -5.66 0.82
CA GLU A 72 5.38 -5.99 1.74
C GLU A 72 6.50 -4.98 1.58
N LYS A 73 7.00 -4.43 2.68
CA LYS A 73 8.08 -3.46 2.66
C LYS A 73 8.85 -3.45 3.97
N ASP A 74 10.16 -3.57 3.87
CA ASP A 74 11.09 -3.40 4.99
C ASP A 74 11.35 -1.93 5.29
N GLY A 75 11.73 -1.71 6.54
CA GLY A 75 12.19 -0.42 7.05
C GLY A 75 11.08 0.45 7.61
N PRO A 76 11.42 1.57 8.24
CA PRO A 76 10.41 2.49 8.73
C PRO A 76 9.64 3.13 7.57
N GLY A 77 8.33 3.22 7.70
CA GLY A 77 7.50 3.78 6.64
C GLY A 77 6.12 4.18 7.10
N VAL A 78 5.38 4.80 6.20
CA VAL A 78 4.00 5.24 6.41
C VAL A 78 3.15 4.81 5.23
N ILE A 79 2.02 4.18 5.51
CA ILE A 79 0.98 3.94 4.52
C ILE A 79 0.04 5.16 4.53
N TRP A 80 0.11 5.98 3.49
CA TRP A 80 -0.70 7.18 3.36
C TRP A 80 -2.12 6.91 2.89
N ARG A 81 -2.31 5.85 2.10
CA ARG A 81 -3.62 5.55 1.51
C ARG A 81 -3.75 4.06 1.24
N VAL A 82 -4.91 3.54 1.59
CA VAL A 82 -5.43 2.26 1.12
C VAL A 82 -6.78 2.53 0.44
N TRP A 83 -7.00 1.99 -0.73
CA TRP A 83 -8.27 2.12 -1.44
C TRP A 83 -8.58 0.89 -2.27
N SER A 84 -9.86 0.70 -2.58
CA SER A 84 -10.32 -0.32 -3.50
C SER A 84 -11.57 0.17 -4.22
N ALA A 85 -11.72 -0.21 -5.48
CA ALA A 85 -12.92 0.09 -6.27
C ALA A 85 -14.11 -0.77 -5.81
N LEU A 86 -13.88 -2.01 -5.38
CA LEU A 86 -14.90 -2.99 -5.02
C LEU A 86 -14.50 -3.77 -3.76
N PRO A 87 -14.64 -3.20 -2.56
CA PRO A 87 -14.26 -3.86 -1.31
C PRO A 87 -15.37 -4.78 -0.77
N GLU A 88 -15.97 -5.60 -1.62
CA GLU A 88 -17.21 -6.32 -1.26
C GLU A 88 -16.97 -7.55 -0.41
N SER A 89 -15.80 -8.18 -0.48
CA SER A 89 -15.52 -9.42 0.22
C SER A 89 -14.07 -9.50 0.69
N GLY A 90 -13.78 -10.49 1.55
CA GLY A 90 -12.46 -10.77 2.07
C GLY A 90 -12.14 -10.05 3.37
N HIS A 91 -10.98 -10.38 3.91
CA HIS A 91 -10.40 -9.79 5.11
C HIS A 91 -9.08 -9.10 4.76
N ILE A 92 -8.82 -7.97 5.39
CA ILE A 92 -7.50 -7.37 5.42
C ILE A 92 -6.79 -7.77 6.70
N ARG A 93 -5.54 -8.19 6.57
CA ARG A 93 -4.63 -8.43 7.68
C ARG A 93 -3.40 -7.56 7.50
N ILE A 94 -3.00 -6.85 8.53
CA ILE A 94 -1.80 -6.03 8.54
C ILE A 94 -0.89 -6.52 9.66
N PHE A 95 0.32 -6.87 9.30
CA PHE A 95 1.38 -7.27 10.22
C PHE A 95 2.43 -6.17 10.25
N ILE A 96 2.97 -5.87 11.41
CA ILE A 96 4.02 -4.86 11.60
C ILE A 96 5.16 -5.51 12.37
N ASP A 97 6.39 -5.13 12.02
CA ASP A 97 7.61 -5.53 12.72
C ASP A 97 7.75 -7.05 12.91
N TYR A 98 7.42 -7.81 11.85
CA TYR A 98 7.51 -9.28 11.82
C TYR A 98 6.71 -9.99 12.93
N GLN A 99 5.71 -9.36 13.48
CA GLN A 99 4.82 -9.97 14.47
C GLN A 99 4.05 -11.13 13.87
N ARG A 100 3.82 -12.17 14.66
CA ARG A 100 3.04 -13.34 14.22
C ARG A 100 1.54 -13.06 14.16
N GLU A 101 1.07 -12.16 15.01
CA GLU A 101 -0.33 -11.77 15.06
C GLU A 101 -0.53 -10.44 14.30
N PRO A 102 -1.56 -10.34 13.49
CA PRO A 102 -1.84 -9.11 12.77
C PRO A 102 -2.33 -8.01 13.72
N VAL A 103 -1.84 -6.79 13.53
CA VAL A 103 -2.35 -5.60 14.25
C VAL A 103 -3.72 -5.16 13.73
N VAL A 104 -4.06 -5.58 12.51
CA VAL A 104 -5.38 -5.40 11.89
C VAL A 104 -5.81 -6.74 11.32
N ASN A 105 -7.04 -7.20 11.65
CA ASN A 105 -7.65 -8.41 11.11
C ASN A 105 -9.17 -8.24 11.08
N ILE A 106 -9.69 -7.70 9.98
CA ILE A 106 -11.09 -7.29 9.88
C ILE A 106 -11.60 -7.46 8.46
N PRO A 107 -12.92 -7.51 8.23
CA PRO A 107 -13.47 -7.45 6.89
C PRO A 107 -12.93 -6.24 6.13
N PHE A 108 -12.52 -6.44 4.89
CA PHE A 108 -11.91 -5.38 4.09
C PHE A 108 -12.87 -4.20 3.84
N ARG A 109 -14.15 -4.50 3.69
CA ARG A 109 -15.21 -3.50 3.57
C ARG A 109 -15.27 -2.61 4.81
N ASP A 110 -15.19 -3.20 6.01
CA ASP A 110 -15.28 -2.45 7.27
C ASP A 110 -14.05 -1.60 7.53
N PHE A 111 -12.90 -2.06 7.04
CA PHE A 111 -11.67 -1.27 7.05
C PHE A 111 -11.80 0.01 6.20
N LEU A 112 -12.39 -0.08 5.00
CA LEU A 112 -12.48 1.05 4.07
C LEU A 112 -13.64 2.01 4.35
N ASN A 113 -14.76 1.52 4.90
CA ASN A 113 -15.92 2.37 5.18
C ASN A 113 -15.88 3.06 6.55
N GLY A 114 -14.82 2.84 7.33
CA GLY A 114 -14.67 3.43 8.64
C GLY A 114 -15.67 2.92 9.68
N SER A 115 -16.23 1.72 9.49
CA SER A 115 -17.16 1.09 10.46
C SER A 115 -16.48 0.79 11.80
N ILE A 116 -15.16 0.84 11.82
CA ILE A 116 -14.36 0.57 13.02
C ILE A 116 -14.14 1.86 13.78
N THR A 117 -14.43 1.83 15.07
CA THR A 117 -14.30 2.98 15.97
C THR A 117 -12.92 3.62 15.97
N THR A 118 -11.87 2.85 15.69
CA THR A 118 -10.48 3.34 15.61
C THR A 118 -10.24 4.33 14.46
N PHE A 119 -11.07 4.28 13.41
CA PHE A 119 -10.95 5.14 12.22
C PHE A 119 -12.07 6.17 12.09
N ARG A 120 -12.91 6.31 13.10
CA ARG A 120 -13.91 7.37 13.12
C ARG A 120 -13.25 8.68 13.55
N PRO A 121 -13.50 9.78 12.83
CA PRO A 121 -13.05 11.11 13.20
C PRO A 121 -13.66 11.56 14.53
#